data_13bd69f37132a9d85c5b899557e4f93f
#
_entry.id   13bd69f37132a9d85c5b899557e4f93f
#
_cell.length_a   1.000
_cell.length_b   1.000
_cell.length_c   1.000
_cell.angle_alpha   90.00
_cell.angle_beta   90.00
_cell.angle_gamma   90.00
#
_symmetry.space_group_name_H-M   'P 1'
#
loop_
_entity.id
_entity.type
_entity.pdbx_description
1 polymer ?
#
loop_
_entity_poly.entity_id
_entity_poly.type
_entity_poly.pdbx_seq_one_letter_code
_entity_poly.pdbx_strand_id
1 'polypeptide(L)'
;MNKILCVASLALMIAGCADPSGQSKNNGYEGLVITEVAANSDKPMTDSWVEILNTSPREISLAGLGIYLFDEHSKGEEITILDDVVVGPESRIVLTTEDMTLVKGISSSADFEIVLGTSADKGIVDRFARNRDAAAVSTHKYGSYQRIPEKGGDWVVTSRSTRRIVNYDAKPNAIWVWSTHMDQWIADDFAVMKQMKDLGYDHILLNYNAFDDWSKAGKALEIIEKAKELGVKVHAWMQVFCENKTWVNPIEDLGGGEGRYKQELFDRIIAKANKYIDDFDVDGVHLDYIRFSGSGKNVAANNSYSNGVNASGAINEFCRQLRKSLDSRPEGVVVSAAMMTGSDVLHYYGQDPEQMGKYIDIFMPMVYKYYTSYSYNNAWMKTTCANFTGVSKAQVWAGIQTYKYETGVSGEIGMTPDEVLADAEVIRNTACSGLVLFRYALGSYPDLNTFWNEEN
;
A
#
# COMPACT_ATOMS: atom_id res chain seq x y z
N MET A 1 -31.93 -2.48 -61.12
CA MET A 1 -32.02 -3.85 -60.56
C MET A 1 -30.72 -4.08 -59.81
N ASN A 2 -30.68 -3.77 -58.54
CA ASN A 2 -29.55 -4.12 -57.63
C ASN A 2 -30.18 -4.83 -56.44
N LYS A 3 -29.79 -6.10 -56.30
CA LYS A 3 -30.19 -6.94 -55.17
C LYS A 3 -29.29 -6.62 -53.98
N ILE A 4 -29.91 -6.14 -52.88
CA ILE A 4 -29.29 -6.04 -51.60
C ILE A 4 -29.33 -7.41 -50.93
N LEU A 5 -28.14 -7.95 -50.62
CA LEU A 5 -28.00 -9.17 -49.84
C LEU A 5 -28.03 -8.79 -48.37
N CYS A 6 -29.10 -9.16 -47.65
CA CYS A 6 -29.13 -9.14 -46.21
C CYS A 6 -28.37 -10.38 -45.68
N VAL A 7 -27.27 -10.16 -44.98
CA VAL A 7 -26.63 -11.18 -44.18
C VAL A 7 -27.28 -11.19 -42.80
N ALA A 8 -28.04 -12.20 -42.49
CA ALA A 8 -28.62 -12.42 -41.17
C ALA A 8 -27.53 -13.08 -40.29
N SER A 9 -27.05 -12.34 -39.30
CA SER A 9 -26.22 -12.89 -38.25
C SER A 9 -27.08 -13.72 -37.31
N LEU A 10 -26.82 -15.02 -37.30
CA LEU A 10 -27.46 -15.97 -36.39
C LEU A 10 -26.74 -15.88 -35.03
N ALA A 11 -27.31 -15.14 -34.08
CA ALA A 11 -26.87 -15.16 -32.70
C ALA A 11 -27.29 -16.48 -32.08
N LEU A 12 -26.34 -17.36 -31.82
CA LEU A 12 -26.56 -18.60 -31.09
C LEU A 12 -26.72 -18.24 -29.60
N MET A 13 -27.95 -18.12 -29.12
CA MET A 13 -28.22 -18.08 -27.68
C MET A 13 -27.96 -19.48 -27.13
N ILE A 14 -26.84 -19.66 -26.47
CA ILE A 14 -26.62 -20.77 -25.56
C ILE A 14 -27.42 -20.46 -24.30
N ALA A 15 -28.63 -20.98 -24.22
CA ALA A 15 -29.39 -21.02 -22.98
C ALA A 15 -28.66 -22.00 -22.06
N GLY A 16 -27.92 -21.45 -21.09
CA GLY A 16 -27.43 -22.23 -19.98
C GLY A 16 -28.63 -22.79 -19.23
N CYS A 17 -28.79 -24.11 -19.23
CA CYS A 17 -29.75 -24.80 -18.37
C CYS A 17 -29.32 -24.51 -16.91
N ALA A 18 -30.06 -23.64 -16.24
CA ALA A 18 -30.04 -23.57 -14.81
C ALA A 18 -30.60 -24.88 -14.27
N ASP A 19 -29.78 -25.63 -13.55
CA ASP A 19 -30.20 -26.83 -12.83
C ASP A 19 -31.05 -26.38 -11.63
N PRO A 20 -32.37 -26.75 -11.59
CA PRO A 20 -33.25 -26.24 -10.54
C PRO A 20 -33.13 -27.00 -9.21
N SER A 21 -32.11 -27.83 -9.00
CA SER A 21 -31.94 -28.63 -7.78
C SER A 21 -30.67 -28.29 -6.98
N GLY A 22 -29.91 -27.25 -7.36
CA GLY A 22 -28.73 -26.77 -6.61
C GLY A 22 -29.09 -25.76 -5.54
N GLN A 23 -29.68 -26.16 -4.43
CA GLN A 23 -29.47 -25.41 -3.19
C GLN A 23 -27.97 -25.45 -2.92
N SER A 24 -27.27 -24.39 -3.28
CA SER A 24 -25.95 -24.06 -2.78
C SER A 24 -26.00 -24.19 -1.26
N LYS A 25 -25.41 -25.24 -0.71
CA LYS A 25 -25.15 -25.30 0.72
C LYS A 25 -24.33 -24.08 1.01
N ASN A 26 -24.88 -23.19 1.80
CA ASN A 26 -24.27 -21.99 2.29
C ASN A 26 -22.99 -22.42 3.05
N ASN A 27 -21.84 -22.43 2.37
CA ASN A 27 -20.61 -23.06 2.87
C ASN A 27 -19.90 -22.21 3.91
N GLY A 28 -20.48 -21.07 4.33
CA GLY A 28 -19.85 -20.15 5.28
C GLY A 28 -18.83 -19.17 4.65
N TYR A 29 -18.53 -19.33 3.36
CA TYR A 29 -17.49 -18.54 2.64
C TYR A 29 -18.07 -17.45 1.74
N GLU A 30 -19.38 -17.19 1.81
CA GLU A 30 -20.03 -16.13 1.05
C GLU A 30 -19.43 -14.77 1.39
N GLY A 31 -19.00 -14.05 0.36
CA GLY A 31 -18.34 -12.76 0.48
C GLY A 31 -16.84 -12.80 0.24
N LEU A 32 -16.20 -13.96 0.20
CA LEU A 32 -14.78 -14.02 -0.21
C LEU A 32 -14.68 -13.90 -1.73
N VAL A 33 -13.79 -13.00 -2.18
CA VAL A 33 -13.48 -12.81 -3.60
C VAL A 33 -11.97 -12.65 -3.80
N ILE A 34 -11.46 -13.16 -4.92
CA ILE A 34 -10.11 -12.86 -5.38
C ILE A 34 -10.14 -11.47 -6.01
N THR A 35 -9.33 -10.54 -5.52
CA THR A 35 -9.30 -9.16 -6.01
C THR A 35 -8.09 -8.88 -6.87
N GLU A 36 -6.95 -9.54 -6.58
CA GLU A 36 -5.72 -9.29 -7.30
C GLU A 36 -4.85 -10.54 -7.36
N VAL A 37 -4.18 -10.74 -8.51
CA VAL A 37 -3.23 -11.84 -8.71
C VAL A 37 -1.94 -11.28 -9.31
N ALA A 38 -0.84 -11.40 -8.58
CA ALA A 38 0.49 -11.14 -9.11
C ALA A 38 1.12 -12.46 -9.56
N ALA A 39 1.08 -12.68 -10.88
CA ALA A 39 1.78 -13.77 -11.53
C ALA A 39 3.02 -13.20 -12.23
N ASN A 40 4.21 -13.62 -11.83
CA ASN A 40 5.45 -13.04 -12.32
C ASN A 40 6.05 -13.89 -13.45
N SER A 41 6.33 -13.29 -14.61
CA SER A 41 6.98 -13.99 -15.72
C SER A 41 8.47 -14.24 -15.49
N ASP A 42 9.14 -13.44 -14.66
CA ASP A 42 10.59 -13.47 -14.47
C ASP A 42 11.01 -14.33 -13.28
N LYS A 43 10.28 -14.21 -12.16
CA LYS A 43 10.59 -14.88 -10.90
C LYS A 43 9.32 -15.42 -10.21
N PRO A 44 8.58 -16.34 -10.82
CA PRO A 44 7.32 -16.80 -10.26
C PRO A 44 7.47 -17.42 -8.86
N MET A 45 8.58 -18.11 -8.60
CA MET A 45 8.81 -18.79 -7.31
C MET A 45 9.07 -17.85 -6.12
N THR A 46 9.34 -16.58 -6.36
CA THR A 46 9.69 -15.63 -5.28
C THR A 46 8.80 -14.38 -5.25
N ASP A 47 8.02 -14.15 -6.30
CA ASP A 47 7.35 -12.86 -6.51
C ASP A 47 5.85 -13.01 -6.84
N SER A 48 5.26 -14.19 -6.57
CA SER A 48 3.82 -14.42 -6.80
C SER A 48 3.00 -14.25 -5.52
N TRP A 49 1.79 -13.75 -5.69
CA TRP A 49 0.83 -13.67 -4.60
C TRP A 49 -0.61 -13.59 -5.13
N VAL A 50 -1.56 -13.90 -4.25
CA VAL A 50 -3.01 -13.81 -4.48
C VAL A 50 -3.63 -13.03 -3.33
N GLU A 51 -4.43 -12.01 -3.65
CA GLU A 51 -5.20 -11.27 -2.66
C GLU A 51 -6.65 -11.73 -2.63
N ILE A 52 -7.16 -11.92 -1.41
CA ILE A 52 -8.54 -12.30 -1.13
C ILE A 52 -9.16 -11.20 -0.27
N LEU A 53 -10.30 -10.69 -0.68
CA LEU A 53 -11.12 -9.73 0.06
C LEU A 53 -12.35 -10.44 0.65
N ASN A 54 -12.63 -10.17 1.91
CA ASN A 54 -13.91 -10.49 2.53
C ASN A 54 -14.86 -9.28 2.35
N THR A 55 -15.83 -9.39 1.48
CA THR A 55 -16.81 -8.33 1.21
C THR A 55 -18.04 -8.38 2.12
N SER A 56 -18.04 -9.29 3.11
CA SER A 56 -19.14 -9.46 4.04
C SER A 56 -18.96 -8.63 5.33
N PRO A 57 -20.03 -8.36 6.08
CA PRO A 57 -19.96 -7.64 7.34
C PRO A 57 -19.54 -8.53 8.54
N ARG A 58 -19.02 -9.73 8.31
CA ARG A 58 -18.59 -10.68 9.34
C ARG A 58 -17.22 -11.23 9.05
N GLU A 59 -16.54 -11.70 10.07
CA GLU A 59 -15.31 -12.47 9.92
C GLU A 59 -15.60 -13.80 9.18
N ILE A 60 -14.65 -14.19 8.32
CA ILE A 60 -14.69 -15.48 7.63
C ILE A 60 -13.38 -16.22 7.87
N SER A 61 -13.45 -17.43 8.43
CA SER A 61 -12.31 -18.33 8.52
C SER A 61 -12.05 -18.97 7.15
N LEU A 62 -10.78 -19.01 6.74
CA LEU A 62 -10.34 -19.71 5.54
C LEU A 62 -10.11 -21.21 5.76
N ALA A 63 -10.37 -21.72 6.96
CA ALA A 63 -10.22 -23.15 7.29
C ALA A 63 -11.01 -24.03 6.30
N GLY A 64 -10.32 -24.98 5.68
CA GLY A 64 -10.90 -25.86 4.66
C GLY A 64 -10.98 -25.30 3.24
N LEU A 65 -10.44 -24.08 3.02
CA LEU A 65 -10.20 -23.54 1.68
C LEU A 65 -8.75 -23.74 1.28
N GLY A 66 -8.53 -23.76 -0.03
CA GLY A 66 -7.20 -23.73 -0.65
C GLY A 66 -7.22 -22.88 -1.91
N ILE A 67 -6.04 -22.52 -2.38
CA ILE A 67 -5.80 -21.99 -3.72
C ILE A 67 -5.29 -23.11 -4.60
N TYR A 68 -5.95 -23.31 -5.73
CA TYR A 68 -5.65 -24.36 -6.71
C TYR A 68 -5.18 -23.73 -8.02
N LEU A 69 -4.01 -24.18 -8.50
CA LEU A 69 -3.41 -23.70 -9.74
C LEU A 69 -3.66 -24.69 -10.90
N PHE A 70 -4.14 -24.15 -12.01
CA PHE A 70 -4.18 -24.83 -13.29
C PHE A 70 -3.26 -24.08 -14.25
N ASP A 71 -2.26 -24.77 -14.79
CA ASP A 71 -1.38 -24.28 -15.83
C ASP A 71 -0.93 -25.46 -16.71
N GLU A 72 0.07 -25.27 -17.59
CA GLU A 72 0.60 -26.36 -18.43
C GLU A 72 1.18 -27.53 -17.62
N HIS A 73 1.64 -27.28 -16.39
CA HIS A 73 2.27 -28.28 -15.51
C HIS A 73 1.37 -28.72 -14.36
N SER A 74 0.37 -27.92 -13.97
CA SER A 74 -0.52 -28.13 -12.82
C SER A 74 -1.94 -28.36 -13.29
N LYS A 75 -2.61 -29.36 -12.74
CA LYS A 75 -3.98 -29.77 -13.09
C LYS A 75 -4.92 -29.63 -11.87
N GLY A 76 -4.95 -28.44 -11.26
CA GLY A 76 -5.66 -28.18 -10.01
C GLY A 76 -4.81 -28.56 -8.79
N GLU A 77 -3.52 -28.29 -8.84
CA GLU A 77 -2.60 -28.48 -7.72
C GLU A 77 -2.90 -27.45 -6.62
N GLU A 78 -3.06 -27.89 -5.39
CA GLU A 78 -3.17 -26.99 -4.25
C GLU A 78 -1.82 -26.34 -3.96
N ILE A 79 -1.80 -25.02 -3.92
CA ILE A 79 -0.57 -24.22 -3.79
C ILE A 79 -0.56 -23.35 -2.54
N THR A 80 -1.44 -23.61 -1.57
CA THR A 80 -1.51 -22.85 -0.31
C THR A 80 -1.22 -23.70 0.92
N ILE A 81 -0.70 -23.00 1.95
CA ILE A 81 -0.71 -23.45 3.33
C ILE A 81 -1.47 -22.38 4.13
N LEU A 82 -2.65 -22.76 4.64
CA LEU A 82 -3.49 -21.88 5.45
C LEU A 82 -3.66 -22.49 6.84
N ASP A 83 -2.93 -21.94 7.81
CA ASP A 83 -3.06 -22.30 9.22
C ASP A 83 -4.03 -21.30 9.87
N ASP A 84 -5.24 -21.72 10.20
CA ASP A 84 -6.26 -20.96 10.98
C ASP A 84 -6.38 -19.45 10.62
N VAL A 85 -6.37 -19.15 9.32
CA VAL A 85 -6.45 -17.76 8.83
C VAL A 85 -7.89 -17.29 8.88
N VAL A 86 -8.11 -16.11 9.47
CA VAL A 86 -9.41 -15.41 9.52
C VAL A 86 -9.29 -14.07 8.81
N VAL A 87 -10.26 -13.76 7.96
CA VAL A 87 -10.34 -12.45 7.27
C VAL A 87 -11.51 -11.67 7.85
N GLY A 88 -11.23 -10.52 8.45
CA GLY A 88 -12.22 -9.64 9.06
C GLY A 88 -13.22 -9.05 8.06
N PRO A 89 -14.26 -8.37 8.54
CA PRO A 89 -15.23 -7.68 7.69
C PRO A 89 -14.55 -6.64 6.80
N GLU A 90 -14.92 -6.60 5.51
CA GLU A 90 -14.38 -5.65 4.51
C GLU A 90 -12.83 -5.59 4.46
N SER A 91 -12.19 -6.64 4.95
CA SER A 91 -10.73 -6.75 5.06
C SER A 91 -10.16 -7.72 4.04
N ARG A 92 -8.87 -7.62 3.81
CA ARG A 92 -8.16 -8.43 2.81
C ARG A 92 -6.95 -9.13 3.38
N ILE A 93 -6.58 -10.23 2.76
CA ILE A 93 -5.38 -10.98 3.05
C ILE A 93 -4.60 -11.21 1.75
N VAL A 94 -3.29 -11.24 1.85
CA VAL A 94 -2.40 -11.58 0.74
C VAL A 94 -1.67 -12.87 1.05
N LEU A 95 -1.84 -13.87 0.20
CA LEU A 95 -1.12 -15.14 0.24
C LEU A 95 0.08 -15.03 -0.71
N THR A 96 1.31 -15.27 -0.23
CA THR A 96 2.53 -14.94 -0.98
C THR A 96 3.55 -16.06 -0.97
N THR A 97 4.36 -16.14 -2.02
CA THR A 97 5.55 -17.00 -2.05
C THR A 97 6.67 -16.50 -1.14
N GLU A 98 6.65 -15.23 -0.74
CA GLU A 98 7.68 -14.64 0.14
C GLU A 98 7.61 -15.17 1.57
N ASP A 99 6.40 -15.34 2.11
CA ASP A 99 6.17 -15.90 3.45
C ASP A 99 5.74 -17.38 3.43
N MET A 100 5.73 -17.96 2.22
CA MET A 100 5.38 -19.35 1.95
C MET A 100 3.91 -19.73 2.24
N THR A 101 3.00 -18.77 2.32
CA THR A 101 1.55 -19.05 2.29
C THR A 101 1.12 -19.53 0.91
N LEU A 102 1.88 -19.16 -0.15
CA LEU A 102 1.89 -19.85 -1.44
C LEU A 102 3.17 -20.69 -1.56
N VAL A 103 3.04 -22.01 -1.68
CA VAL A 103 4.18 -22.94 -1.81
C VAL A 103 4.66 -23.11 -3.25
N LYS A 104 3.95 -22.53 -4.21
CA LYS A 104 4.29 -22.55 -5.64
C LYS A 104 4.06 -21.20 -6.29
N GLY A 105 4.98 -20.82 -7.17
CA GLY A 105 4.86 -19.58 -7.96
C GLY A 105 3.87 -19.71 -9.11
N ILE A 106 3.32 -18.57 -9.51
CA ILE A 106 2.38 -18.43 -10.62
C ILE A 106 3.12 -17.70 -11.76
N SER A 107 3.25 -18.35 -12.92
CA SER A 107 3.89 -17.75 -14.09
C SER A 107 2.85 -17.08 -14.99
N SER A 108 3.12 -15.85 -15.40
CA SER A 108 2.32 -15.14 -16.41
C SER A 108 2.83 -15.31 -17.85
N SER A 109 3.86 -16.13 -18.09
CA SER A 109 4.38 -16.41 -19.41
C SER A 109 3.43 -17.29 -20.26
N ALA A 110 2.55 -18.04 -19.62
CA ALA A 110 1.51 -18.86 -20.25
C ALA A 110 0.16 -18.67 -19.59
N ASP A 111 -0.90 -19.30 -20.11
CA ASP A 111 -2.23 -19.26 -19.52
C ASP A 111 -2.25 -20.04 -18.21
N PHE A 112 -2.96 -19.48 -17.22
CA PHE A 112 -3.19 -20.12 -15.94
C PHE A 112 -4.58 -19.78 -15.41
N GLU A 113 -5.07 -20.60 -14.47
CA GLU A 113 -6.27 -20.34 -13.69
C GLU A 113 -5.97 -20.56 -12.21
N ILE A 114 -6.48 -19.66 -11.38
CA ILE A 114 -6.47 -19.73 -9.91
C ILE A 114 -7.90 -19.96 -9.45
N VAL A 115 -8.08 -20.94 -8.59
CA VAL A 115 -9.38 -21.28 -7.97
C VAL A 115 -9.24 -21.19 -6.45
N LEU A 116 -10.08 -20.39 -5.83
CA LEU A 116 -10.32 -20.39 -4.38
C LEU A 116 -11.50 -21.36 -4.10
N GLY A 117 -11.29 -22.40 -3.34
CA GLY A 117 -12.33 -23.41 -3.10
C GLY A 117 -11.95 -24.46 -2.08
N THR A 118 -12.87 -25.38 -1.81
CA THR A 118 -12.62 -26.56 -0.93
C THR A 118 -11.91 -27.71 -1.64
N SER A 119 -11.87 -27.67 -2.96
CA SER A 119 -11.05 -28.50 -3.86
C SER A 119 -10.95 -27.80 -5.22
N ALA A 120 -10.12 -28.32 -6.11
CA ALA A 120 -9.90 -27.75 -7.43
C ALA A 120 -11.16 -27.65 -8.31
N ASP A 121 -12.13 -28.54 -8.11
CA ASP A 121 -13.32 -28.69 -8.96
C ASP A 121 -14.66 -28.60 -8.21
N LYS A 122 -14.63 -28.51 -6.86
CA LYS A 122 -15.83 -28.49 -6.02
C LYS A 122 -15.73 -27.43 -4.94
N GLY A 123 -16.90 -26.92 -4.54
CA GLY A 123 -16.97 -25.89 -3.52
C GLY A 123 -16.20 -24.63 -3.91
N ILE A 124 -16.24 -24.27 -5.19
CA ILE A 124 -15.57 -23.08 -5.73
C ILE A 124 -16.23 -21.86 -5.12
N VAL A 125 -15.43 -21.03 -4.48
CA VAL A 125 -15.83 -19.74 -3.90
C VAL A 125 -15.66 -18.64 -4.93
N ASP A 126 -14.46 -18.55 -5.53
CA ASP A 126 -14.16 -17.60 -6.60
C ASP A 126 -13.00 -18.13 -7.47
N ARG A 127 -12.81 -17.53 -8.64
CA ARG A 127 -11.71 -17.89 -9.54
C ARG A 127 -11.33 -16.77 -10.48
N PHE A 128 -10.08 -16.85 -10.96
CA PHE A 128 -9.54 -15.99 -11.98
C PHE A 128 -8.76 -16.82 -13.01
N ALA A 129 -8.94 -16.55 -14.29
CA ALA A 129 -8.14 -17.15 -15.36
C ALA A 129 -7.60 -16.09 -16.32
N ARG A 130 -6.26 -16.08 -16.49
CA ARG A 130 -5.62 -15.33 -17.56
C ARG A 130 -6.19 -15.74 -18.90
N ASN A 131 -6.32 -14.81 -19.84
CA ASN A 131 -6.90 -15.01 -21.19
C ASN A 131 -8.41 -15.29 -21.25
N ARG A 132 -9.08 -15.59 -20.15
CA ARG A 132 -10.55 -15.62 -20.06
C ARG A 132 -11.11 -14.36 -19.44
N ASP A 133 -10.57 -13.99 -18.29
CA ASP A 133 -11.08 -12.89 -17.45
C ASP A 133 -10.27 -11.60 -17.66
N ALA A 134 -9.00 -11.69 -18.04
CA ALA A 134 -8.12 -10.58 -18.37
C ALA A 134 -7.39 -10.79 -19.70
N ALA A 135 -6.75 -9.75 -20.21
CA ALA A 135 -5.91 -9.87 -21.41
C ALA A 135 -4.75 -10.84 -21.19
N ALA A 136 -4.39 -11.61 -22.23
CA ALA A 136 -3.29 -12.57 -22.23
C ALA A 136 -1.91 -11.88 -22.28
N VAL A 137 -1.70 -10.88 -21.40
CA VAL A 137 -0.46 -10.11 -21.28
C VAL A 137 0.30 -10.61 -20.07
N SER A 138 1.61 -10.83 -20.23
CA SER A 138 2.48 -11.18 -19.11
C SER A 138 2.66 -9.99 -18.17
N THR A 139 2.59 -10.26 -16.87
CA THR A 139 2.99 -9.31 -15.83
C THR A 139 4.46 -9.54 -15.46
N HIS A 140 5.13 -8.46 -15.07
CA HIS A 140 6.51 -8.45 -14.62
C HIS A 140 6.56 -8.12 -13.13
N LYS A 141 7.75 -8.03 -12.60
CA LYS A 141 8.12 -7.83 -11.19
C LYS A 141 7.16 -6.97 -10.32
N TYR A 142 6.51 -5.94 -10.91
CA TYR A 142 5.66 -5.01 -10.17
C TYR A 142 4.19 -4.99 -10.62
N GLY A 143 3.86 -5.73 -11.67
CA GLY A 143 2.52 -5.75 -12.25
C GLY A 143 1.64 -6.87 -11.67
N SER A 144 0.35 -6.76 -11.94
CA SER A 144 -0.66 -7.72 -11.51
C SER A 144 -1.88 -7.70 -12.41
N TYR A 145 -2.76 -8.67 -12.18
CA TYR A 145 -4.13 -8.67 -12.68
C TYR A 145 -5.02 -8.20 -11.54
N GLN A 146 -5.81 -7.15 -11.75
CA GLN A 146 -6.64 -6.49 -10.75
C GLN A 146 -8.11 -6.53 -11.16
N ARG A 147 -9.00 -6.80 -10.21
CA ARG A 147 -10.45 -6.70 -10.40
C ARG A 147 -10.93 -5.29 -10.01
N ILE A 148 -11.56 -4.57 -10.93
CA ILE A 148 -12.02 -3.20 -10.71
C ILE A 148 -13.47 -3.04 -11.23
N PRO A 149 -14.43 -2.65 -10.39
CA PRO A 149 -14.35 -2.64 -8.91
C PRO A 149 -14.16 -4.04 -8.32
N GLU A 150 -13.58 -4.14 -7.12
CA GLU A 150 -13.23 -5.43 -6.49
C GLU A 150 -14.41 -6.37 -6.33
N LYS A 151 -15.61 -5.84 -6.07
CA LYS A 151 -16.88 -6.58 -5.99
C LYS A 151 -17.49 -6.72 -7.39
N GLY A 152 -17.17 -7.81 -8.08
CA GLY A 152 -17.83 -8.21 -9.34
C GLY A 152 -17.44 -7.37 -10.56
N GLY A 153 -16.36 -6.62 -10.51
CA GLY A 153 -15.83 -5.84 -11.63
C GLY A 153 -15.07 -6.68 -12.65
N ASP A 154 -14.61 -5.99 -13.70
CA ASP A 154 -13.79 -6.57 -14.74
C ASP A 154 -12.32 -6.67 -14.29
N TRP A 155 -11.58 -7.58 -14.92
CA TRP A 155 -10.16 -7.74 -14.67
C TRP A 155 -9.33 -6.91 -15.63
N VAL A 156 -8.38 -6.15 -15.09
CA VAL A 156 -7.43 -5.33 -15.84
C VAL A 156 -6.00 -5.78 -15.55
N VAL A 157 -5.10 -5.57 -16.51
CA VAL A 157 -3.66 -5.82 -16.32
C VAL A 157 -2.99 -4.50 -16.02
N THR A 158 -2.27 -4.43 -14.90
CA THR A 158 -1.59 -3.22 -14.46
C THR A 158 -0.08 -3.39 -14.44
N SER A 159 0.65 -2.31 -14.62
CA SER A 159 2.11 -2.30 -14.49
C SER A 159 2.58 -2.20 -13.04
N ARG A 160 1.67 -1.94 -12.11
CA ARG A 160 1.95 -1.82 -10.67
C ARG A 160 0.78 -2.35 -9.86
N SER A 161 1.11 -3.19 -8.90
CA SER A 161 0.14 -3.82 -8.01
C SER A 161 -0.41 -2.84 -6.96
N THR A 162 -1.59 -3.18 -6.46
CA THR A 162 -2.28 -2.49 -5.34
C THR A 162 -2.28 -3.34 -4.06
N ARG A 163 -1.35 -4.27 -3.93
CA ARG A 163 -1.26 -5.23 -2.82
C ARG A 163 -1.61 -4.60 -1.47
N ARG A 164 -2.59 -5.16 -0.77
CA ARG A 164 -3.18 -4.70 0.51
C ARG A 164 -3.91 -3.35 0.45
N ILE A 165 -4.09 -2.79 -0.73
CA ILE A 165 -4.80 -1.52 -0.94
C ILE A 165 -5.97 -1.80 -1.86
N VAL A 166 -7.01 -0.97 -1.79
CA VAL A 166 -8.16 -1.06 -2.70
C VAL A 166 -7.71 -0.92 -4.15
N ASN A 167 -8.15 -1.80 -5.04
CA ASN A 167 -7.97 -1.62 -6.48
C ASN A 167 -8.76 -0.40 -6.95
N TYR A 168 -8.12 0.54 -7.63
CA TYR A 168 -8.71 1.82 -8.00
C TYR A 168 -8.45 2.19 -9.46
N ASP A 169 -9.42 2.82 -10.08
CA ASP A 169 -9.26 3.45 -11.39
C ASP A 169 -8.48 4.76 -11.30
N ALA A 170 -8.71 5.54 -10.24
CA ALA A 170 -8.04 6.82 -9.99
C ALA A 170 -6.98 6.67 -8.89
N LYS A 171 -5.78 7.17 -9.15
CA LYS A 171 -4.68 7.14 -8.17
C LYS A 171 -5.02 7.98 -6.94
N PRO A 172 -4.68 7.51 -5.72
CA PRO A 172 -5.04 8.20 -4.48
C PRO A 172 -4.22 9.46 -4.23
N ASN A 173 -4.84 10.38 -3.50
CA ASN A 173 -4.19 11.57 -2.97
C ASN A 173 -4.29 11.58 -1.44
N ALA A 174 -3.19 11.88 -0.78
CA ALA A 174 -3.09 11.91 0.67
C ALA A 174 -2.55 13.25 1.19
N ILE A 175 -2.71 13.48 2.48
CA ILE A 175 -2.16 14.67 3.15
C ILE A 175 -1.67 14.36 4.56
N TRP A 176 -0.51 14.91 4.94
CA TRP A 176 -0.03 14.88 6.31
C TRP A 176 -0.70 15.96 7.15
N VAL A 177 -1.25 15.56 8.30
CA VAL A 177 -2.03 16.43 9.21
C VAL A 177 -1.45 16.37 10.62
N TRP A 178 -1.12 17.56 11.17
CA TRP A 178 -0.69 17.67 12.56
C TRP A 178 -1.87 17.56 13.52
N SER A 179 -1.70 16.88 14.64
CA SER A 179 -2.72 16.74 15.68
C SER A 179 -3.23 18.07 16.26
N THR A 180 -2.48 19.16 16.07
CA THR A 180 -2.88 20.51 16.48
C THR A 180 -4.08 21.07 15.72
N HIS A 181 -4.46 20.48 14.58
CA HIS A 181 -5.60 20.90 13.77
C HIS A 181 -6.91 20.21 14.13
N MET A 182 -6.86 19.16 14.96
CA MET A 182 -8.05 18.38 15.33
C MET A 182 -9.15 19.23 15.98
N ASP A 183 -8.77 20.14 16.88
CA ASP A 183 -9.73 21.02 17.56
C ASP A 183 -10.49 21.92 16.58
N GLN A 184 -9.81 22.44 15.57
CA GLN A 184 -10.44 23.24 14.52
C GLN A 184 -11.41 22.39 13.70
N TRP A 185 -11.00 21.19 13.30
CA TRP A 185 -11.82 20.30 12.47
C TRP A 185 -13.10 19.86 13.17
N ILE A 186 -13.03 19.59 14.48
CA ILE A 186 -14.22 19.27 15.29
C ILE A 186 -15.10 20.52 15.46
N ALA A 187 -14.50 21.68 15.74
CA ALA A 187 -15.25 22.92 15.98
C ALA A 187 -15.98 23.43 14.73
N ASP A 188 -15.51 23.12 13.52
CA ASP A 188 -16.16 23.52 12.26
C ASP A 188 -17.10 22.41 11.70
N ASP A 189 -17.48 21.45 12.51
CA ASP A 189 -18.29 20.29 12.11
C ASP A 189 -17.68 19.52 10.94
N PHE A 190 -16.36 19.39 10.95
CA PHE A 190 -15.57 18.70 9.91
C PHE A 190 -15.74 19.28 8.50
N ALA A 191 -16.11 20.55 8.37
CA ALA A 191 -16.30 21.21 7.09
C ALA A 191 -15.01 21.15 6.24
N VAL A 192 -13.86 21.34 6.87
CA VAL A 192 -12.56 21.22 6.19
C VAL A 192 -12.29 19.80 5.70
N MET A 193 -12.58 18.77 6.48
CA MET A 193 -12.40 17.38 6.05
C MET A 193 -13.31 17.05 4.86
N LYS A 194 -14.57 17.49 4.90
CA LYS A 194 -15.51 17.40 3.76
C LYS A 194 -14.96 18.08 2.52
N GLN A 195 -14.45 19.31 2.69
CA GLN A 195 -13.82 20.06 1.59
C GLN A 195 -12.61 19.32 1.02
N MET A 196 -11.73 18.76 1.86
CA MET A 196 -10.58 18.00 1.39
C MET A 196 -11.03 16.77 0.59
N LYS A 197 -12.06 16.05 1.06
CA LYS A 197 -12.65 14.93 0.31
C LYS A 197 -13.21 15.39 -1.04
N ASP A 198 -13.93 16.50 -1.06
CA ASP A 198 -14.48 17.10 -2.29
C ASP A 198 -13.39 17.54 -3.28
N LEU A 199 -12.20 17.86 -2.82
CA LEU A 199 -11.01 18.16 -3.62
C LEU A 199 -10.20 16.92 -4.03
N GLY A 200 -10.68 15.70 -3.72
CA GLY A 200 -10.07 14.44 -4.13
C GLY A 200 -8.97 13.93 -3.21
N TYR A 201 -8.96 14.32 -1.93
CA TYR A 201 -8.04 13.77 -0.94
C TYR A 201 -8.72 12.62 -0.19
N ASP A 202 -8.24 11.41 -0.43
CA ASP A 202 -8.84 10.17 0.06
C ASP A 202 -8.16 9.64 1.32
N HIS A 203 -6.96 10.11 1.64
CA HIS A 203 -6.15 9.62 2.75
C HIS A 203 -5.61 10.75 3.62
N ILE A 204 -5.64 10.53 4.93
CA ILE A 204 -5.06 11.41 5.94
C ILE A 204 -3.99 10.64 6.72
N LEU A 205 -2.79 11.24 6.84
CA LEU A 205 -1.74 10.73 7.72
C LEU A 205 -1.74 11.59 8.99
N LEU A 206 -2.43 11.11 10.03
CA LEU A 206 -2.65 11.85 11.27
C LEU A 206 -1.47 11.67 12.23
N ASN A 207 -0.92 12.77 12.70
CA ASN A 207 0.29 12.83 13.51
C ASN A 207 0.22 12.03 14.82
N TYR A 208 1.31 11.38 15.20
CA TYR A 208 1.44 10.51 16.39
C TYR A 208 0.95 11.13 17.70
N ASN A 209 1.03 12.45 17.88
CA ASN A 209 0.51 13.09 19.08
C ASN A 209 -1.02 12.99 19.23
N ALA A 210 -1.75 12.65 18.18
CA ALA A 210 -3.18 12.35 18.25
C ALA A 210 -3.43 11.05 19.02
N PHE A 211 -2.50 10.11 18.95
CA PHE A 211 -2.59 8.76 19.50
C PHE A 211 -1.81 8.59 20.80
N ASP A 212 -0.66 9.23 20.93
CA ASP A 212 0.23 9.12 22.10
C ASP A 212 -0.21 10.00 23.28
N ASP A 213 -0.90 11.10 22.99
CA ASP A 213 -1.38 12.04 24.02
C ASP A 213 -2.81 11.65 24.43
N TRP A 214 -2.94 11.05 25.61
CA TRP A 214 -4.23 10.61 26.15
C TRP A 214 -5.31 11.73 26.17
N SER A 215 -4.91 12.99 26.27
CA SER A 215 -5.85 14.13 26.26
C SER A 215 -6.43 14.38 24.87
N LYS A 216 -5.87 13.78 23.83
CA LYS A 216 -6.28 13.90 22.43
C LYS A 216 -6.98 12.66 21.90
N ALA A 217 -6.90 11.54 22.61
CA ALA A 217 -7.44 10.26 22.15
C ALA A 217 -8.93 10.32 21.76
N GLY A 218 -9.76 10.98 22.57
CA GLY A 218 -11.18 11.17 22.25
C GLY A 218 -11.41 11.94 20.95
N LYS A 219 -10.62 13.00 20.72
CA LYS A 219 -10.68 13.79 19.48
C LYS A 219 -10.18 13.00 18.26
N ALA A 220 -9.16 12.18 18.44
CA ALA A 220 -8.68 11.28 17.39
C ALA A 220 -9.77 10.29 16.96
N LEU A 221 -10.51 9.71 17.91
CA LEU A 221 -11.65 8.84 17.61
C LEU A 221 -12.75 9.57 16.83
N GLU A 222 -13.13 10.80 17.23
CA GLU A 222 -14.11 11.61 16.49
C GLU A 222 -13.66 11.90 15.05
N ILE A 223 -12.36 12.20 14.84
CA ILE A 223 -11.77 12.41 13.50
C ILE A 223 -11.85 11.14 12.65
N ILE A 224 -11.51 9.99 13.24
CA ILE A 224 -11.49 8.70 12.54
C ILE A 224 -12.90 8.25 12.19
N GLU A 225 -13.84 8.37 13.12
CA GLU A 225 -15.25 8.06 12.89
C GLU A 225 -15.80 8.89 11.71
N LYS A 226 -15.53 10.20 11.74
CA LYS A 226 -15.97 11.10 10.68
C LYS A 226 -15.29 10.81 9.33
N ALA A 227 -14.01 10.49 9.34
CA ALA A 227 -13.28 10.09 8.15
C ALA A 227 -13.92 8.83 7.51
N LYS A 228 -14.28 7.82 8.31
CA LYS A 228 -14.98 6.62 7.84
C LYS A 228 -16.34 6.95 7.21
N GLU A 229 -17.14 7.81 7.84
CA GLU A 229 -18.41 8.28 7.27
C GLU A 229 -18.24 8.94 5.90
N LEU A 230 -17.15 9.66 5.70
CA LEU A 230 -16.84 10.36 4.45
C LEU A 230 -16.10 9.47 3.43
N GLY A 231 -15.77 8.23 3.78
CA GLY A 231 -14.94 7.36 2.95
C GLY A 231 -13.50 7.85 2.81
N VAL A 232 -12.96 8.51 3.83
CA VAL A 232 -11.56 8.94 3.93
C VAL A 232 -10.80 7.95 4.81
N LYS A 233 -9.62 7.53 4.35
CA LYS A 233 -8.76 6.60 5.07
C LYS A 233 -7.82 7.33 6.01
N VAL A 234 -7.67 6.84 7.24
CA VAL A 234 -6.78 7.44 8.24
C VAL A 234 -5.63 6.50 8.55
N HIS A 235 -4.41 6.98 8.34
CA HIS A 235 -3.18 6.29 8.72
C HIS A 235 -2.59 6.94 9.97
N ALA A 236 -2.30 6.14 11.00
CA ALA A 236 -1.60 6.62 12.18
C ALA A 236 -0.12 6.89 11.84
N TRP A 237 0.26 8.16 11.77
CA TRP A 237 1.64 8.58 11.50
C TRP A 237 2.47 8.43 12.77
N MET A 238 3.39 7.47 12.81
CA MET A 238 4.20 7.13 13.96
C MET A 238 5.69 7.35 13.72
N GLN A 239 6.42 7.68 14.80
CA GLN A 239 7.89 7.75 14.80
C GLN A 239 8.49 6.38 15.11
N VAL A 240 9.46 5.92 14.32
CA VAL A 240 10.07 4.59 14.47
C VAL A 240 11.40 4.67 15.26
N PHE A 241 12.47 5.18 14.65
CA PHE A 241 13.78 5.26 15.29
C PHE A 241 14.16 6.69 15.73
N CYS A 242 13.14 7.49 16.05
CA CYS A 242 13.31 8.81 16.64
C CYS A 242 12.24 9.02 17.71
N GLU A 243 12.64 9.24 18.96
CA GLU A 243 11.76 9.44 20.08
C GLU A 243 12.07 10.78 20.73
N ASN A 244 11.06 11.63 20.90
CA ASN A 244 11.24 12.96 21.51
C ASN A 244 12.40 13.75 20.89
N LYS A 245 12.53 13.74 19.56
CA LYS A 245 13.62 14.36 18.78
C LYS A 245 15.00 13.73 19.00
N THR A 246 15.07 12.57 19.67
CA THR A 246 16.33 11.84 19.91
C THR A 246 16.36 10.59 19.03
N TRP A 247 17.42 10.44 18.26
CA TRP A 247 17.64 9.27 17.43
C TRP A 247 17.98 8.05 18.29
N VAL A 248 17.27 6.96 18.06
CA VAL A 248 17.51 5.66 18.70
C VAL A 248 18.13 4.73 17.68
N ASN A 249 19.37 4.30 17.92
CA ASN A 249 20.03 3.33 17.05
C ASN A 249 19.37 1.95 17.24
N PRO A 250 18.86 1.30 16.18
CA PRO A 250 18.25 -0.03 16.26
C PRO A 250 19.27 -1.17 16.43
N ILE A 251 20.57 -0.86 16.44
CA ILE A 251 21.65 -1.83 16.65
C ILE A 251 22.36 -1.51 17.96
N GLU A 252 22.66 -2.57 18.71
CA GLU A 252 23.57 -2.55 19.86
C GLU A 252 24.96 -2.98 19.40
N ASP A 253 25.97 -2.19 19.75
CA ASP A 253 27.38 -2.54 19.58
C ASP A 253 27.82 -3.38 20.77
N LEU A 254 28.20 -4.63 20.51
CA LEU A 254 28.65 -5.58 21.53
C LEU A 254 30.15 -5.48 21.80
N GLY A 255 30.87 -4.63 21.05
CA GLY A 255 32.33 -4.57 21.05
C GLY A 255 32.94 -5.66 20.16
N GLY A 256 34.26 -5.57 19.95
CA GLY A 256 34.97 -6.56 19.12
C GLY A 256 34.56 -6.60 17.65
N GLY A 257 33.80 -5.61 17.19
CA GLY A 257 33.28 -5.57 15.83
C GLY A 257 31.97 -6.35 15.63
N GLU A 258 31.31 -6.78 16.68
CA GLU A 258 30.02 -7.49 16.63
C GLU A 258 28.85 -6.56 16.97
N GLY A 259 27.74 -6.74 16.28
CA GLY A 259 26.49 -6.02 16.51
C GLY A 259 25.32 -6.97 16.75
N ARG A 260 24.24 -6.42 17.33
CA ARG A 260 22.98 -7.12 17.54
C ARG A 260 21.80 -6.19 17.30
N TYR A 261 20.74 -6.66 16.64
CA TYR A 261 19.49 -5.92 16.55
C TYR A 261 18.83 -5.82 17.93
N LYS A 262 18.36 -4.62 18.28
CA LYS A 262 17.67 -4.38 19.56
C LYS A 262 16.23 -4.90 19.50
N GLN A 263 16.06 -6.17 19.80
CA GLN A 263 14.75 -6.83 19.73
C GLN A 263 13.70 -6.13 20.61
N GLU A 264 14.07 -5.72 21.83
CA GLU A 264 13.16 -5.00 22.73
C GLU A 264 12.66 -3.66 22.15
N LEU A 265 13.49 -2.97 21.35
CA LEU A 265 13.07 -1.78 20.63
C LEU A 265 12.04 -2.12 19.55
N PHE A 266 12.28 -3.19 18.78
CA PHE A 266 11.37 -3.66 17.74
C PHE A 266 10.03 -4.07 18.35
N ASP A 267 10.05 -4.91 19.39
CA ASP A 267 8.85 -5.38 20.08
C ASP A 267 8.00 -4.22 20.60
N ARG A 268 8.63 -3.21 21.19
CA ARG A 268 7.95 -2.03 21.72
C ARG A 268 7.29 -1.18 20.61
N ILE A 269 7.97 -0.98 19.49
CA ILE A 269 7.42 -0.19 18.37
C ILE A 269 6.29 -0.96 17.68
N ILE A 270 6.44 -2.28 17.50
CA ILE A 270 5.41 -3.16 16.94
C ILE A 270 4.18 -3.19 17.86
N ALA A 271 4.37 -3.33 19.17
CA ALA A 271 3.27 -3.25 20.14
C ALA A 271 2.55 -1.91 20.09
N LYS A 272 3.29 -0.80 19.90
CA LYS A 272 2.71 0.53 19.72
C LYS A 272 1.86 0.63 18.44
N ALA A 273 2.32 0.08 17.32
CA ALA A 273 1.56 0.05 16.08
C ALA A 273 0.24 -0.75 16.25
N ASN A 274 0.32 -1.94 16.85
CA ASN A 274 -0.88 -2.74 17.16
C ASN A 274 -1.84 -1.99 18.08
N LYS A 275 -1.32 -1.31 19.11
CA LYS A 275 -2.15 -0.50 20.01
C LYS A 275 -2.91 0.62 19.29
N TYR A 276 -2.30 1.29 18.30
CA TYR A 276 -3.00 2.30 17.53
C TYR A 276 -4.17 1.70 16.74
N ILE A 277 -4.00 0.50 16.19
CA ILE A 277 -5.06 -0.20 15.48
C ILE A 277 -6.16 -0.63 16.45
N ASP A 278 -5.80 -1.24 17.58
CA ASP A 278 -6.76 -1.74 18.59
C ASP A 278 -7.59 -0.61 19.23
N ASP A 279 -6.94 0.51 19.55
CA ASP A 279 -7.60 1.61 20.27
C ASP A 279 -8.39 2.55 19.35
N PHE A 280 -7.97 2.69 18.06
CA PHE A 280 -8.49 3.74 17.18
C PHE A 280 -9.07 3.20 15.87
N ASP A 281 -8.91 1.93 15.56
CA ASP A 281 -9.42 1.31 14.33
C ASP A 281 -9.03 2.11 13.06
N VAL A 282 -7.73 2.43 12.96
CA VAL A 282 -7.14 3.15 11.82
C VAL A 282 -6.97 2.20 10.63
N ASP A 283 -7.06 2.75 9.40
CA ASP A 283 -6.90 1.98 8.15
C ASP A 283 -5.45 1.55 7.90
N GLY A 284 -4.50 2.21 8.52
CA GLY A 284 -3.09 1.90 8.33
C GLY A 284 -2.16 2.56 9.34
N VAL A 285 -0.90 2.16 9.30
CA VAL A 285 0.20 2.80 10.03
C VAL A 285 1.19 3.42 9.05
N HIS A 286 1.59 4.66 9.32
CA HIS A 286 2.57 5.39 8.52
C HIS A 286 3.87 5.55 9.31
N LEU A 287 4.94 4.94 8.81
CA LEU A 287 6.25 4.87 9.47
C LEU A 287 7.11 6.07 9.07
N ASP A 288 7.24 7.04 9.96
CA ASP A 288 8.23 8.10 9.81
C ASP A 288 9.47 7.80 10.66
N TYR A 289 10.60 8.38 10.30
CA TYR A 289 11.89 8.12 10.96
C TYR A 289 12.31 6.65 10.97
N ILE A 290 11.82 5.84 10.03
CA ILE A 290 12.28 4.46 9.81
C ILE A 290 13.65 4.47 9.10
N ARG A 291 14.64 5.07 9.75
CA ARG A 291 15.96 5.33 9.20
C ARG A 291 16.97 5.72 10.26
N PHE A 292 18.23 5.71 9.90
CA PHE A 292 19.29 6.39 10.65
C PHE A 292 19.24 7.90 10.42
N SER A 293 19.87 8.70 11.31
CA SER A 293 19.78 10.16 11.20
C SER A 293 20.50 10.72 9.97
N GLY A 294 21.43 9.97 9.41
CA GLY A 294 22.23 10.37 8.25
C GLY A 294 23.37 11.35 8.57
N SER A 295 23.70 11.55 9.85
CA SER A 295 24.77 12.49 10.25
C SER A 295 25.63 11.93 11.36
N GLY A 296 26.91 12.33 11.36
CA GLY A 296 27.88 11.97 12.39
C GLY A 296 28.01 10.45 12.58
N LYS A 297 27.95 10.00 13.82
CA LYS A 297 28.01 8.56 14.17
C LYS A 297 26.79 7.76 13.70
N ASN A 298 25.69 8.44 13.39
CA ASN A 298 24.43 7.83 12.97
C ASN A 298 24.25 7.83 11.45
N VAL A 299 25.33 7.91 10.68
CA VAL A 299 25.34 7.52 9.26
C VAL A 299 25.19 6.01 9.22
N ALA A 300 24.26 5.50 8.41
CA ALA A 300 23.95 4.07 8.35
C ALA A 300 25.19 3.22 8.01
N ALA A 301 26.01 3.67 7.07
CA ALA A 301 27.25 2.98 6.68
C ALA A 301 28.24 2.74 7.83
N ASN A 302 28.20 3.58 8.89
CA ASN A 302 29.05 3.40 10.08
C ASN A 302 28.52 2.32 11.04
N ASN A 303 27.35 1.74 10.77
CA ASN A 303 26.71 0.71 11.57
C ASN A 303 26.73 -0.63 10.81
N SER A 304 27.94 -1.13 10.53
CA SER A 304 28.19 -2.41 9.88
C SER A 304 29.20 -3.21 10.70
N TYR A 305 28.88 -4.46 10.98
CA TYR A 305 29.59 -5.31 11.92
C TYR A 305 30.09 -6.60 11.24
N SER A 306 31.16 -7.19 11.79
CA SER A 306 31.82 -8.38 11.22
C SER A 306 30.93 -9.63 11.18
N ASN A 307 29.95 -9.70 12.08
CA ASN A 307 28.95 -10.78 12.12
C ASN A 307 27.77 -10.58 11.13
N GLY A 308 27.89 -9.61 10.18
CA GLY A 308 26.88 -9.37 9.15
C GLY A 308 25.72 -8.44 9.55
N VAL A 309 25.65 -8.06 10.83
CA VAL A 309 24.68 -7.07 11.31
C VAL A 309 25.00 -5.71 10.71
N ASN A 310 24.02 -5.03 10.14
CA ASN A 310 24.19 -3.71 9.52
C ASN A 310 22.89 -2.90 9.56
N ALA A 311 22.99 -1.61 9.24
CA ALA A 311 21.88 -0.67 9.33
C ALA A 311 20.67 -1.04 8.46
N SER A 312 20.91 -1.38 7.20
CA SER A 312 19.83 -1.78 6.28
C SER A 312 19.17 -3.09 6.75
N GLY A 313 19.97 -4.06 7.19
CA GLY A 313 19.47 -5.30 7.77
C GLY A 313 18.57 -5.07 8.98
N ALA A 314 18.90 -4.10 9.85
CA ALA A 314 18.09 -3.76 11.01
C ALA A 314 16.73 -3.18 10.62
N ILE A 315 16.70 -2.29 9.62
CA ILE A 315 15.46 -1.70 9.11
C ILE A 315 14.59 -2.78 8.44
N ASN A 316 15.20 -3.61 7.59
CA ASN A 316 14.49 -4.67 6.87
C ASN A 316 13.91 -5.71 7.84
N GLU A 317 14.66 -6.10 8.86
CA GLU A 317 14.20 -7.05 9.88
C GLU A 317 13.04 -6.47 10.71
N PHE A 318 13.12 -5.19 11.09
CA PHE A 318 12.00 -4.51 11.73
C PHE A 318 10.74 -4.51 10.83
N CYS A 319 10.88 -4.13 9.55
CA CYS A 319 9.76 -4.15 8.60
C CYS A 319 9.14 -5.54 8.47
N ARG A 320 9.97 -6.58 8.39
CA ARG A 320 9.54 -7.98 8.32
C ARG A 320 8.75 -8.39 9.55
N GLN A 321 9.24 -8.08 10.76
CA GLN A 321 8.57 -8.42 12.01
C GLN A 321 7.26 -7.65 12.18
N LEU A 322 7.24 -6.35 11.85
CA LEU A 322 6.03 -5.55 11.87
C LEU A 322 4.98 -6.14 10.92
N ARG A 323 5.35 -6.43 9.66
CA ARG A 323 4.43 -7.01 8.68
C ARG A 323 3.87 -8.35 9.17
N LYS A 324 4.72 -9.23 9.68
CA LYS A 324 4.28 -10.52 10.25
C LYS A 324 3.27 -10.33 11.39
N SER A 325 3.49 -9.36 12.26
CA SER A 325 2.55 -9.03 13.34
C SER A 325 1.21 -8.54 12.80
N LEU A 326 1.23 -7.68 11.78
CA LEU A 326 0.02 -7.10 11.20
C LEU A 326 -0.74 -8.09 10.30
N ASP A 327 -0.05 -8.99 9.58
CA ASP A 327 -0.69 -10.02 8.76
C ASP A 327 -1.37 -11.12 9.61
N SER A 328 -1.05 -11.22 10.90
CA SER A 328 -1.79 -12.09 11.82
C SER A 328 -3.13 -11.52 12.29
N ARG A 329 -3.44 -10.30 11.89
CA ARG A 329 -4.68 -9.60 12.24
C ARG A 329 -5.73 -9.77 11.14
N PRO A 330 -7.00 -9.90 11.50
CA PRO A 330 -8.09 -10.04 10.51
C PRO A 330 -8.39 -8.73 9.74
N GLU A 331 -7.96 -7.56 10.24
CA GLU A 331 -8.35 -6.26 9.70
C GLU A 331 -7.65 -5.87 8.38
N GLY A 332 -6.52 -6.48 8.05
CA GLY A 332 -5.81 -6.18 6.80
C GLY A 332 -5.19 -4.78 6.76
N VAL A 333 -4.27 -4.49 7.68
CA VAL A 333 -3.70 -3.15 7.90
C VAL A 333 -2.68 -2.75 6.83
N VAL A 334 -2.84 -1.55 6.28
CA VAL A 334 -1.88 -0.95 5.34
C VAL A 334 -0.66 -0.40 6.08
N VAL A 335 0.53 -0.65 5.56
CA VAL A 335 1.78 -0.05 6.07
C VAL A 335 2.39 0.87 5.03
N SER A 336 2.53 2.14 5.37
CA SER A 336 3.22 3.11 4.56
C SER A 336 4.48 3.65 5.25
N ALA A 337 5.44 4.18 4.49
CA ALA A 337 6.67 4.71 5.06
C ALA A 337 7.12 6.00 4.36
N ALA A 338 7.51 7.01 5.15
CA ALA A 338 8.23 8.18 4.67
C ALA A 338 9.66 7.79 4.29
N MET A 339 10.05 8.10 3.06
CA MET A 339 11.36 7.74 2.52
C MET A 339 12.21 8.99 2.27
N MET A 340 13.48 8.91 2.68
CA MET A 340 14.45 9.94 2.34
C MET A 340 14.74 9.92 0.84
N THR A 341 15.09 11.07 0.31
CA THR A 341 15.46 11.27 -1.09
C THR A 341 16.93 11.65 -1.21
N GLY A 342 17.52 11.41 -2.37
CA GLY A 342 18.93 11.69 -2.62
C GLY A 342 19.62 10.57 -3.36
N SER A 343 20.92 10.75 -3.65
CA SER A 343 21.69 9.81 -4.46
C SER A 343 22.20 8.58 -3.68
N ASP A 344 22.17 8.62 -2.35
CA ASP A 344 22.77 7.55 -1.53
C ASP A 344 22.02 7.34 -0.22
N VAL A 345 20.72 7.09 -0.35
CA VAL A 345 19.83 6.89 0.81
C VAL A 345 20.21 5.65 1.63
N LEU A 346 20.76 4.62 0.98
CA LEU A 346 21.24 3.42 1.66
C LEU A 346 22.45 3.75 2.57
N HIS A 347 23.44 4.49 2.04
CA HIS A 347 24.64 4.88 2.78
C HIS A 347 24.32 5.74 4.00
N TYR A 348 23.52 6.79 3.81
CA TYR A 348 23.25 7.75 4.88
C TYR A 348 22.18 7.28 5.86
N TYR A 349 21.11 6.69 5.35
CA TYR A 349 19.88 6.44 6.11
C TYR A 349 19.59 4.97 6.34
N GLY A 350 20.24 4.05 5.59
CA GLY A 350 20.02 2.61 5.68
C GLY A 350 18.71 2.12 5.04
N GLN A 351 18.00 3.01 4.37
CA GLN A 351 16.75 2.64 3.66
C GLN A 351 17.08 1.93 2.35
N ASP A 352 16.62 0.70 2.22
CA ASP A 352 16.73 -0.14 1.03
C ASP A 352 15.33 -0.35 0.43
N PRO A 353 14.92 0.43 -0.57
CA PRO A 353 13.57 0.35 -1.12
C PRO A 353 13.23 -1.02 -1.73
N GLU A 354 14.23 -1.75 -2.25
CA GLU A 354 14.00 -3.09 -2.82
C GLU A 354 13.64 -4.10 -1.72
N GLN A 355 14.37 -4.09 -0.61
CA GLN A 355 14.14 -5.03 0.49
C GLN A 355 12.94 -4.61 1.35
N MET A 356 12.84 -3.33 1.70
CA MET A 356 11.71 -2.79 2.47
C MET A 356 10.37 -2.99 1.74
N GLY A 357 10.35 -2.85 0.41
CA GLY A 357 9.14 -2.99 -0.41
C GLY A 357 8.53 -4.39 -0.43
N LYS A 358 9.16 -5.38 0.18
CA LYS A 358 8.56 -6.69 0.44
C LYS A 358 7.52 -6.63 1.56
N TYR A 359 7.68 -5.70 2.49
CA TYR A 359 6.93 -5.61 3.75
C TYR A 359 6.11 -4.33 3.88
N ILE A 360 6.49 -3.28 3.17
CA ILE A 360 5.81 -1.98 3.13
C ILE A 360 4.94 -1.91 1.88
N ASP A 361 3.70 -1.47 2.02
CA ASP A 361 2.74 -1.40 0.93
C ASP A 361 2.88 -0.11 0.11
N ILE A 362 3.19 1.01 0.78
CA ILE A 362 3.29 2.33 0.15
C ILE A 362 4.57 3.04 0.61
N PHE A 363 5.42 3.42 -0.32
CA PHE A 363 6.48 4.38 -0.07
C PHE A 363 6.02 5.79 -0.38
N MET A 364 6.31 6.71 0.53
CA MET A 364 6.05 8.13 0.39
C MET A 364 7.39 8.88 0.41
N PRO A 365 8.16 8.87 -0.72
CA PRO A 365 9.41 9.60 -0.80
C PRO A 365 9.14 11.08 -0.66
N MET A 366 9.91 11.74 0.22
CA MET A 366 9.84 13.18 0.48
C MET A 366 10.48 13.96 -0.68
N VAL A 367 9.78 14.07 -1.81
CA VAL A 367 10.22 14.77 -3.02
C VAL A 367 10.09 16.29 -2.80
N TYR A 368 10.72 16.76 -1.71
CA TYR A 368 10.66 18.15 -1.30
C TYR A 368 11.63 18.99 -2.14
N LYS A 369 11.06 19.81 -3.01
CA LYS A 369 11.80 20.61 -3.98
C LYS A 369 12.46 21.83 -3.37
N TYR A 370 11.84 22.42 -2.36
CA TYR A 370 12.21 23.72 -1.83
C TYR A 370 12.95 23.60 -0.48
N TYR A 371 14.11 24.24 -0.40
CA TYR A 371 14.92 24.35 0.80
C TYR A 371 15.33 25.81 1.04
N THR A 372 15.74 26.14 2.25
CA THR A 372 16.07 27.52 2.65
C THR A 372 17.18 28.17 1.83
N SER A 373 18.12 27.39 1.31
CA SER A 373 19.30 27.88 0.59
C SER A 373 19.35 27.50 -0.89
N TYR A 374 18.45 26.61 -1.34
CA TYR A 374 18.39 26.14 -2.73
C TYR A 374 17.04 25.50 -3.03
N SER A 375 16.74 25.31 -4.32
CA SER A 375 15.61 24.48 -4.76
C SER A 375 16.09 23.52 -5.83
N TYR A 376 15.53 22.32 -5.79
CA TYR A 376 15.72 21.35 -6.87
C TYR A 376 14.85 21.71 -8.08
N ASN A 377 15.14 21.09 -9.21
CA ASN A 377 14.35 21.26 -10.44
C ASN A 377 13.41 20.06 -10.70
N ASN A 378 12.56 20.20 -11.70
CA ASN A 378 11.61 19.15 -12.07
C ASN A 378 12.29 17.86 -12.54
N ALA A 379 13.50 17.93 -13.13
CA ALA A 379 14.26 16.74 -13.54
C ALA A 379 14.69 15.93 -12.31
N TRP A 380 15.11 16.59 -11.23
CA TRP A 380 15.42 15.93 -9.96
C TRP A 380 14.18 15.24 -9.38
N MET A 381 13.00 15.87 -9.41
CA MET A 381 11.76 15.24 -8.93
C MET A 381 11.47 13.94 -9.69
N LYS A 382 11.55 13.97 -11.03
CA LYS A 382 11.34 12.79 -11.89
C LYS A 382 12.36 11.69 -11.61
N THR A 383 13.64 12.03 -11.48
CA THR A 383 14.70 11.06 -11.16
C THR A 383 14.49 10.45 -9.78
N THR A 384 14.10 11.25 -8.80
CA THR A 384 13.78 10.77 -7.45
C THR A 384 12.64 9.77 -7.48
N CYS A 385 11.54 10.06 -8.16
CA CYS A 385 10.45 9.10 -8.34
C CYS A 385 10.92 7.80 -9.02
N ALA A 386 11.71 7.90 -10.07
CA ALA A 386 12.24 6.75 -10.79
C ALA A 386 13.12 5.83 -9.92
N ASN A 387 13.89 6.41 -8.98
CA ASN A 387 14.74 5.66 -8.05
C ASN A 387 13.92 4.75 -7.10
N PHE A 388 12.66 5.10 -6.82
CA PHE A 388 11.77 4.25 -6.02
C PHE A 388 10.93 3.33 -6.91
N THR A 389 10.31 3.86 -7.95
CA THR A 389 9.41 3.08 -8.82
C THR A 389 10.16 2.02 -9.63
N GLY A 390 11.45 2.20 -9.90
CA GLY A 390 12.28 1.25 -10.66
C GLY A 390 12.79 0.06 -9.84
N VAL A 391 12.74 0.12 -8.50
CA VAL A 391 13.34 -0.92 -7.64
C VAL A 391 12.38 -1.53 -6.63
N SER A 392 11.29 -0.84 -6.27
CA SER A 392 10.39 -1.28 -5.21
C SER A 392 9.14 -1.98 -5.71
N LYS A 393 8.69 -3.01 -4.98
CA LYS A 393 7.37 -3.65 -5.14
C LYS A 393 6.25 -2.82 -4.50
N ALA A 394 6.57 -1.98 -3.50
CA ALA A 394 5.61 -1.07 -2.87
C ALA A 394 5.07 -0.06 -3.88
N GLN A 395 3.85 0.39 -3.69
CA GLN A 395 3.36 1.58 -4.37
C GLN A 395 4.23 2.79 -4.01
N VAL A 396 4.31 3.76 -4.90
CA VAL A 396 5.06 5.00 -4.66
C VAL A 396 4.12 6.18 -4.78
N TRP A 397 3.80 6.79 -3.64
CA TRP A 397 3.04 8.02 -3.57
C TRP A 397 4.00 9.16 -3.26
N ALA A 398 4.29 9.99 -4.25
CA ALA A 398 5.30 11.05 -4.09
C ALA A 398 4.82 12.14 -3.14
N GLY A 399 5.61 12.40 -2.10
CA GLY A 399 5.36 13.50 -1.16
C GLY A 399 5.91 14.82 -1.70
N ILE A 400 5.04 15.81 -1.93
CA ILE A 400 5.44 17.17 -2.34
C ILE A 400 5.03 18.20 -1.29
N GLN A 401 5.71 19.35 -1.31
CA GLN A 401 5.46 20.44 -0.36
C GLN A 401 4.27 21.30 -0.78
N THR A 402 3.55 21.82 0.22
CA THR A 402 2.56 22.90 0.06
C THR A 402 3.17 24.28 0.39
N TYR A 403 4.47 24.33 0.58
CA TYR A 403 5.20 25.55 0.95
C TYR A 403 6.55 25.61 0.24
N LYS A 404 7.10 26.82 0.20
CA LYS A 404 8.44 27.13 -0.35
C LYS A 404 9.18 28.06 0.59
N TYR A 405 10.43 28.33 0.27
CA TYR A 405 11.25 29.37 0.91
C TYR A 405 11.61 30.43 -0.11
N GLU A 406 11.65 31.69 0.31
CA GLU A 406 12.07 32.82 -0.52
C GLU A 406 13.23 33.58 0.11
N THR A 407 14.14 34.05 -0.73
CA THR A 407 15.31 34.82 -0.27
C THR A 407 14.88 36.09 0.44
N GLY A 408 15.35 36.28 1.66
CA GLY A 408 15.02 37.48 2.47
C GLY A 408 13.73 37.36 3.27
N VAL A 409 12.99 36.27 3.13
CA VAL A 409 11.80 35.98 3.94
C VAL A 409 12.13 34.87 4.96
N SER A 410 11.79 35.11 6.21
CA SER A 410 12.02 34.11 7.26
C SER A 410 10.87 33.11 7.31
N GLY A 411 11.23 31.80 7.31
CA GLY A 411 10.29 30.72 7.48
C GLY A 411 9.69 30.19 6.18
N GLU A 412 8.65 29.37 6.36
CA GLU A 412 7.91 28.70 5.30
C GLU A 412 6.82 29.63 4.76
N ILE A 413 6.71 29.71 3.45
CA ILE A 413 5.66 30.49 2.75
C ILE A 413 4.73 29.51 2.06
N GLY A 414 3.44 29.60 2.35
CA GLY A 414 2.44 28.77 1.70
C GLY A 414 2.37 28.99 0.20
N MET A 415 2.30 27.91 -0.56
CA MET A 415 2.12 27.92 -2.02
C MET A 415 0.65 28.13 -2.38
N THR A 416 0.42 28.73 -3.55
CA THR A 416 -0.91 28.80 -4.15
C THR A 416 -1.33 27.42 -4.71
N PRO A 417 -2.64 27.18 -4.99
CA PRO A 417 -3.09 25.94 -5.62
C PRO A 417 -2.37 25.66 -6.94
N ASP A 418 -2.17 26.68 -7.79
CA ASP A 418 -1.48 26.53 -9.08
C ASP A 418 -0.02 26.13 -8.93
N GLU A 419 0.68 26.66 -7.91
CA GLU A 419 2.07 26.27 -7.63
C GLU A 419 2.17 24.83 -7.16
N VAL A 420 1.24 24.38 -6.30
CA VAL A 420 1.18 22.97 -5.85
C VAL A 420 0.82 22.06 -7.03
N LEU A 421 -0.16 22.46 -7.85
CA LEU A 421 -0.58 21.73 -9.03
C LEU A 421 0.56 21.58 -10.04
N ALA A 422 1.36 22.62 -10.27
CA ALA A 422 2.51 22.55 -11.18
C ALA A 422 3.56 21.51 -10.73
N ASP A 423 3.80 21.37 -9.43
CA ASP A 423 4.68 20.31 -8.90
C ASP A 423 4.00 18.94 -8.94
N ALA A 424 2.70 18.85 -8.67
CA ALA A 424 1.92 17.62 -8.79
C ALA A 424 1.95 17.09 -10.24
N GLU A 425 1.85 17.95 -11.24
CA GLU A 425 1.94 17.55 -12.66
C GLU A 425 3.28 16.94 -13.05
N VAL A 426 4.36 17.36 -12.41
CA VAL A 426 5.65 16.71 -12.61
C VAL A 426 5.58 15.25 -12.15
N ILE A 427 4.88 15.00 -11.03
CA ILE A 427 4.70 13.65 -10.48
C ILE A 427 3.74 12.83 -11.34
N ARG A 428 2.65 13.42 -11.86
CA ARG A 428 1.70 12.74 -12.77
C ARG A 428 2.42 12.12 -13.97
N ASN A 429 3.43 12.81 -14.47
CA ASN A 429 4.29 12.34 -15.59
C ASN A 429 5.41 11.39 -15.16
N THR A 430 5.23 10.66 -14.07
CA THR A 430 6.15 9.61 -13.58
C THR A 430 5.38 8.29 -13.38
N ALA A 431 6.12 7.23 -13.01
CA ALA A 431 5.50 5.95 -12.65
C ALA A 431 4.96 5.90 -11.21
N CYS A 432 4.81 7.03 -10.53
CA CYS A 432 4.19 7.09 -9.21
C CYS A 432 2.71 6.72 -9.28
N SER A 433 2.23 6.02 -8.26
CA SER A 433 0.86 5.54 -8.15
C SER A 433 -0.03 6.37 -7.20
N GLY A 434 0.48 7.50 -6.73
CA GLY A 434 -0.27 8.42 -5.87
C GLY A 434 0.53 9.68 -5.54
N LEU A 435 -0.13 10.59 -4.83
CA LEU A 435 0.42 11.88 -4.41
C LEU A 435 0.16 12.09 -2.91
N VAL A 436 1.10 12.70 -2.21
CA VAL A 436 0.92 13.09 -0.81
C VAL A 436 1.38 14.53 -0.61
N LEU A 437 0.54 15.36 -0.01
CA LEU A 437 0.88 16.75 0.28
C LEU A 437 1.47 16.91 1.69
N PHE A 438 2.62 17.52 1.80
CA PHE A 438 3.23 17.96 3.05
C PHE A 438 3.21 19.49 3.11
N ARG A 439 2.30 20.11 3.84
CA ARG A 439 1.34 19.54 4.80
C ARG A 439 0.07 20.38 4.87
N TYR A 440 -0.95 19.86 5.59
CA TYR A 440 -2.15 20.61 5.92
C TYR A 440 -1.85 21.92 6.70
N ALA A 441 -2.67 22.93 6.49
CA ALA A 441 -2.61 24.28 7.10
C ALA A 441 -1.35 25.08 6.77
N LEU A 442 -0.61 24.70 5.71
CA LEU A 442 0.45 25.53 5.15
C LEU A 442 0.31 25.51 3.62
N GLY A 443 0.01 26.68 3.05
CA GLY A 443 -0.34 26.81 1.63
C GLY A 443 -1.79 26.44 1.34
N SER A 444 -2.05 26.15 0.09
CA SER A 444 -3.39 25.88 -0.45
C SER A 444 -3.43 24.52 -1.15
N TYR A 445 -4.64 24.02 -1.39
CA TYR A 445 -4.85 22.68 -1.91
C TYR A 445 -5.54 22.77 -3.27
N PRO A 446 -4.92 22.22 -4.35
CA PRO A 446 -5.56 22.12 -5.64
C PRO A 446 -6.70 21.10 -5.62
N ASP A 447 -7.64 21.26 -6.56
CA ASP A 447 -8.62 20.21 -6.88
C ASP A 447 -7.91 19.08 -7.64
N LEU A 448 -7.93 17.88 -7.08
CA LEU A 448 -7.30 16.68 -7.62
C LEU A 448 -8.30 15.61 -8.05
N ASN A 449 -9.61 15.88 -8.06
CA ASN A 449 -10.64 14.89 -8.41
C ASN A 449 -10.46 14.29 -9.79
N THR A 450 -10.09 15.10 -10.77
CA THR A 450 -9.86 14.66 -12.16
C THR A 450 -8.39 14.60 -12.53
N PHE A 451 -7.51 14.97 -11.60
CA PHE A 451 -6.09 15.16 -11.84
C PHE A 451 -5.39 13.99 -12.53
N TRP A 452 -5.72 12.76 -12.13
CA TRP A 452 -5.11 11.57 -12.69
C TRP A 452 -5.76 11.08 -14.00
N ASN A 453 -6.95 11.55 -14.33
CA ASN A 453 -7.75 11.10 -15.48
C ASN A 453 -7.55 11.97 -16.73
N GLU A 454 -6.89 13.12 -16.61
CA GLU A 454 -6.60 13.97 -17.75
C GLU A 454 -5.47 13.34 -18.58
N GLU A 455 -5.81 12.82 -19.75
CA GLU A 455 -4.83 12.42 -20.78
C GLU A 455 -4.17 13.68 -21.34
N ASN A 456 -2.83 13.75 -21.31
CA ASN A 456 -2.03 14.77 -22.01
C ASN A 456 -1.81 14.37 -23.46
#